data_38d87a2a298a055bd8def0d10445f260
#
_entry.id   38d87a2a298a055bd8def0d10445f260
#
_cell.length_a   1.000
_cell.length_b   1.000
_cell.length_c   1.000
_cell.angle_alpha   90.00
_cell.angle_beta   90.00
_cell.angle_gamma   90.00
#
_symmetry.space_group_name_H-M   'P 1'
#
loop_
_entity.id
_entity.type
_entity.pdbx_description
1 polymer ?
#
loop_
_entity_poly.entity_id
_entity_poly.type
_entity_poly.pdbx_seq_one_letter_code
_entity_poly.pdbx_strand_id
1 'polypeptide(L)'
;LAALDVDGTLVDETNALSPAVREAVLALAEAGVPIVVATGRAMPGTMEVIERLGLQDGTAVTSNGAIVLGYHPVEVLHSVTFDASEAVRRVLESVPDALVAVEEIGVGYRVNAPFPEGEVSGRITVEDVESLVSEPVTRVVIRAPEHDAREFAAVVEGLGLTETNYYIGYTAWLDLAPQGVSKASGLEMVCARLEVAQADVLAVGDGFNDVEMLQWAGRGVAMGQAPDEVVAVADAVTGTVADDGLVAELARFL
;
A
#
# COMPACT_ATOMS: atom_id res chain seq x y z
N LEU A 1 -6.29 -1.94 17.98
CA LEU A 1 -6.37 -1.47 16.60
C LEU A 1 -6.06 -2.61 15.65
N ALA A 2 -6.78 -2.71 14.52
CA ALA A 2 -6.46 -3.66 13.45
C ALA A 2 -6.04 -2.88 12.19
N ALA A 3 -4.79 -3.07 11.75
CA ALA A 3 -4.21 -2.55 10.53
C ALA A 3 -4.26 -3.64 9.46
N LEU A 4 -5.02 -3.42 8.41
CA LEU A 4 -5.31 -4.41 7.38
C LEU A 4 -4.82 -3.93 6.02
N ASP A 5 -3.95 -4.72 5.39
CA ASP A 5 -3.59 -4.51 4.00
C ASP A 5 -4.78 -4.79 3.08
N VAL A 6 -4.70 -4.35 1.83
CA VAL A 6 -5.77 -4.49 0.84
C VAL A 6 -5.53 -5.67 -0.10
N ASP A 7 -4.50 -5.59 -0.93
CA ASP A 7 -4.27 -6.51 -2.04
C ASP A 7 -3.66 -7.82 -1.55
N GLY A 8 -4.38 -8.92 -1.68
CA GLY A 8 -3.98 -10.21 -1.12
C GLY A 8 -4.36 -10.41 0.36
N THR A 9 -5.02 -9.42 0.99
CA THR A 9 -5.45 -9.49 2.40
C THR A 9 -6.96 -9.26 2.52
N LEU A 10 -7.47 -8.07 2.21
CA LEU A 10 -8.89 -7.75 2.19
C LEU A 10 -9.57 -8.16 0.88
N VAL A 11 -8.85 -8.06 -0.24
CA VAL A 11 -9.36 -8.44 -1.56
C VAL A 11 -8.38 -9.42 -2.23
N ASP A 12 -8.93 -10.27 -3.09
CA ASP A 12 -8.15 -11.22 -3.89
C ASP A 12 -7.52 -10.54 -5.14
N GLU A 13 -6.83 -11.32 -5.95
CA GLU A 13 -6.17 -10.89 -7.20
C GLU A 13 -7.15 -10.33 -8.26
N THR A 14 -8.43 -10.63 -8.13
CA THR A 14 -9.51 -10.09 -8.99
C THR A 14 -10.15 -8.83 -8.42
N ASN A 15 -9.59 -8.29 -7.32
CA ASN A 15 -10.15 -7.19 -6.54
C ASN A 15 -11.52 -7.53 -5.91
N ALA A 16 -11.84 -8.83 -5.70
CA ALA A 16 -13.08 -9.23 -5.05
C ALA A 16 -12.93 -9.21 -3.52
N LEU A 17 -13.84 -8.54 -2.83
CA LEU A 17 -14.00 -8.55 -1.38
C LEU A 17 -15.02 -9.62 -1.00
N SER A 18 -14.60 -10.66 -0.27
CA SER A 18 -15.48 -11.71 0.21
C SER A 18 -16.52 -11.18 1.21
N PRO A 19 -17.78 -11.66 1.15
CA PRO A 19 -18.77 -11.32 2.17
C PRO A 19 -18.33 -11.69 3.60
N ALA A 20 -17.64 -12.83 3.78
CA ALA A 20 -17.15 -13.27 5.08
C ALA A 20 -16.08 -12.34 5.66
N VAL A 21 -15.13 -11.91 4.83
CA VAL A 21 -14.11 -10.92 5.23
C VAL A 21 -14.78 -9.59 5.59
N ARG A 22 -15.71 -9.11 4.77
CA ARG A 22 -16.45 -7.87 5.05
C ARG A 22 -17.19 -7.94 6.38
N GLU A 23 -17.92 -9.02 6.63
CA GLU A 23 -18.68 -9.24 7.87
C GLU A 23 -17.76 -9.29 9.09
N ALA A 24 -16.62 -9.97 9.00
CA ALA A 24 -15.64 -10.05 10.08
C ALA A 24 -15.02 -8.68 10.43
N VAL A 25 -14.67 -7.88 9.41
CA VAL A 25 -14.16 -6.52 9.61
C VAL A 25 -15.19 -5.62 10.28
N LEU A 26 -16.46 -5.67 9.82
CA LEU A 26 -17.54 -4.90 10.43
C LEU A 26 -17.84 -5.33 11.87
N ALA A 27 -17.86 -6.63 12.14
CA ALA A 27 -18.06 -7.16 13.50
C ALA A 27 -16.96 -6.65 14.46
N LEU A 28 -15.70 -6.61 14.00
CA LEU A 28 -14.60 -6.08 14.79
C LEU A 28 -14.73 -4.57 15.02
N ALA A 29 -15.15 -3.81 14.00
CA ALA A 29 -15.42 -2.37 14.14
C ALA A 29 -16.60 -2.11 15.11
N GLU A 30 -17.69 -2.90 15.04
CA GLU A 30 -18.84 -2.82 15.97
C GLU A 30 -18.46 -3.18 17.41
N ALA A 31 -17.45 -4.05 17.59
CA ALA A 31 -16.86 -4.35 18.91
C ALA A 31 -15.99 -3.21 19.46
N GLY A 32 -15.85 -2.10 18.73
CA GLY A 32 -15.10 -0.92 19.16
C GLY A 32 -13.60 -0.99 18.87
N VAL A 33 -13.14 -1.92 18.03
CA VAL A 33 -11.75 -1.97 17.59
C VAL A 33 -11.56 -1.05 16.38
N PRO A 34 -10.68 -0.03 16.46
CA PRO A 34 -10.38 0.83 15.32
C PRO A 34 -9.81 0.01 14.16
N ILE A 35 -10.40 0.16 12.97
CA ILE A 35 -9.93 -0.46 11.73
C ILE A 35 -9.15 0.57 10.92
N VAL A 36 -7.92 0.24 10.55
CA VAL A 36 -7.06 1.05 9.67
C VAL A 36 -6.74 0.26 8.42
N VAL A 37 -7.20 0.72 7.27
CA VAL A 37 -6.78 0.20 5.98
C VAL A 37 -5.38 0.76 5.70
N ALA A 38 -4.37 -0.13 5.51
CA ALA A 38 -2.98 0.24 5.28
C ALA A 38 -2.48 -0.36 3.95
N THR A 39 -2.35 0.47 2.91
CA THR A 39 -2.17 -0.02 1.54
C THR A 39 -1.16 0.78 0.72
N GLY A 40 -0.61 0.14 -0.31
CA GLY A 40 0.12 0.81 -1.38
C GLY A 40 -0.78 1.56 -2.37
N ARG A 41 -2.09 1.33 -2.36
CA ARG A 41 -3.02 2.05 -3.25
C ARG A 41 -3.01 3.55 -2.95
N ALA A 42 -3.24 4.35 -4.01
CA ALA A 42 -3.54 5.76 -3.86
C ALA A 42 -4.92 5.99 -3.23
N MET A 43 -5.15 7.21 -2.77
CA MET A 43 -6.38 7.58 -2.08
C MET A 43 -7.68 7.16 -2.81
N PRO A 44 -7.88 7.35 -4.13
CA PRO A 44 -9.12 6.91 -4.80
C PRO A 44 -9.36 5.40 -4.68
N GLY A 45 -8.33 4.57 -4.91
CA GLY A 45 -8.43 3.12 -4.79
C GLY A 45 -8.63 2.63 -3.35
N THR A 46 -8.07 3.35 -2.37
CA THR A 46 -8.28 3.07 -0.95
C THR A 46 -9.72 3.38 -0.54
N MET A 47 -10.25 4.52 -0.97
CA MET A 47 -11.64 4.91 -0.65
C MET A 47 -12.66 3.94 -1.24
N GLU A 48 -12.42 3.42 -2.45
CA GLU A 48 -13.27 2.37 -3.04
C GLU A 48 -13.38 1.14 -2.11
N VAL A 49 -12.27 0.68 -1.56
CA VAL A 49 -12.26 -0.47 -0.64
C VAL A 49 -12.98 -0.13 0.67
N ILE A 50 -12.75 1.05 1.25
CA ILE A 50 -13.42 1.52 2.48
C ILE A 50 -14.93 1.56 2.29
N GLU A 51 -15.42 2.07 1.14
CA GLU A 51 -16.85 2.12 0.81
C GLU A 51 -17.44 0.71 0.66
N ARG A 52 -16.73 -0.21 0.01
CA ARG A 52 -17.14 -1.61 -0.14
C ARG A 52 -17.18 -2.36 1.19
N LEU A 53 -16.25 -2.09 2.10
CA LEU A 53 -16.28 -2.59 3.47
C LEU A 53 -17.50 -2.06 4.23
N GLY A 54 -17.92 -0.83 3.96
CA GLY A 54 -19.03 -0.15 4.65
C GLY A 54 -18.62 0.48 5.98
N LEU A 55 -17.33 0.79 6.13
CA LEU A 55 -16.82 1.50 7.31
C LEU A 55 -17.36 2.95 7.33
N GLN A 56 -17.80 3.41 8.50
CA GLN A 56 -18.52 4.69 8.63
C GLN A 56 -17.58 5.87 8.77
N ASP A 57 -16.56 5.76 9.61
CA ASP A 57 -15.53 6.76 9.87
C ASP A 57 -14.26 6.09 10.34
N GLY A 58 -13.13 6.78 10.23
CA GLY A 58 -11.85 6.25 10.66
C GLY A 58 -10.67 6.88 9.95
N THR A 59 -9.55 6.18 9.99
CA THR A 59 -8.30 6.57 9.35
C THR A 59 -7.79 5.48 8.42
N ALA A 60 -7.05 5.87 7.39
CA ALA A 60 -6.35 4.96 6.51
C ALA A 60 -4.92 5.45 6.25
N VAL A 61 -4.04 4.51 5.98
CA VAL A 61 -2.67 4.72 5.54
C VAL A 61 -2.59 4.32 4.08
N THR A 62 -2.30 5.25 3.18
CA THR A 62 -2.28 5.03 1.73
C THR A 62 -0.91 5.31 1.15
N SER A 63 -0.68 4.93 -0.10
CA SER A 63 0.57 5.20 -0.81
C SER A 63 1.79 4.74 -0.02
N ASN A 64 1.71 3.51 0.53
CA ASN A 64 2.74 2.89 1.37
C ASN A 64 3.16 3.74 2.58
N GLY A 65 2.26 4.54 3.15
CA GLY A 65 2.52 5.37 4.33
C GLY A 65 2.80 6.84 4.02
N ALA A 66 2.95 7.21 2.75
CA ALA A 66 3.20 8.60 2.38
C ALA A 66 2.00 9.51 2.67
N ILE A 67 0.80 8.96 2.79
CA ILE A 67 -0.41 9.70 3.11
C ILE A 67 -1.15 9.00 4.25
N VAL A 68 -1.56 9.77 5.26
CA VAL A 68 -2.54 9.38 6.27
C VAL A 68 -3.78 10.21 6.06
N LEU A 69 -4.93 9.57 5.92
CA LEU A 69 -6.20 10.25 5.70
C LEU A 69 -7.26 9.83 6.72
N GLY A 70 -8.17 10.75 7.03
CA GLY A 70 -9.46 10.44 7.61
C GLY A 70 -10.49 10.20 6.52
N TYR A 71 -11.49 9.38 6.79
CA TYR A 71 -12.62 9.20 5.88
C TYR A 71 -13.95 9.47 6.60
N HIS A 72 -14.92 10.02 5.86
CA HIS A 72 -16.23 10.44 6.33
C HIS A 72 -16.23 11.42 7.55
N PRO A 73 -15.64 12.65 7.40
CA PRO A 73 -15.28 13.27 6.11
C PRO A 73 -13.89 12.88 5.62
N VAL A 74 -13.71 12.92 4.30
CA VAL A 74 -12.40 12.68 3.69
C VAL A 74 -11.51 13.89 3.92
N GLU A 75 -10.39 13.67 4.62
CA GLU A 75 -9.40 14.70 4.96
C GLU A 75 -7.98 14.12 4.92
N VAL A 76 -7.04 14.79 4.28
CA VAL A 76 -5.61 14.44 4.37
C VAL A 76 -5.08 14.94 5.71
N LEU A 77 -4.78 14.01 6.62
CA LEU A 77 -4.30 14.31 7.97
C LEU A 77 -2.78 14.54 7.96
N HIS A 78 -2.08 13.84 7.08
CA HIS A 78 -0.63 13.97 6.90
C HIS A 78 -0.22 13.52 5.50
N SER A 79 0.83 14.15 4.95
CA SER A 79 1.48 13.69 3.73
C SER A 79 2.97 13.97 3.79
N VAL A 80 3.77 13.06 3.20
CA VAL A 80 5.22 13.21 3.05
C VAL A 80 5.55 13.19 1.57
N THR A 81 6.38 14.11 1.13
CA THR A 81 6.82 14.21 -0.27
C THR A 81 8.33 14.09 -0.38
N PHE A 82 8.83 13.73 -1.55
CA PHE A 82 10.26 13.66 -1.87
C PHE A 82 10.52 14.11 -3.31
N ASP A 83 11.74 14.48 -3.60
CA ASP A 83 12.22 14.74 -4.96
C ASP A 83 12.51 13.39 -5.63
N ALA A 84 11.67 13.01 -6.59
CA ALA A 84 11.79 11.75 -7.33
C ALA A 84 12.63 11.87 -8.62
N SER A 85 13.07 13.06 -8.99
CA SER A 85 13.66 13.37 -10.29
C SER A 85 14.87 12.50 -10.63
N GLU A 86 15.80 12.34 -9.70
CA GLU A 86 17.02 11.55 -9.89
C GLU A 86 16.71 10.04 -9.97
N ALA A 87 15.81 9.53 -9.11
CA ALA A 87 15.43 8.12 -9.12
C ALA A 87 14.73 7.75 -10.45
N VAL A 88 13.77 8.56 -10.88
CA VAL A 88 13.05 8.36 -12.15
C VAL A 88 14.03 8.43 -13.33
N ARG A 89 14.93 9.40 -13.35
CA ARG A 89 15.95 9.52 -14.40
C ARG A 89 16.82 8.27 -14.50
N ARG A 90 17.33 7.75 -13.38
CA ARG A 90 18.19 6.54 -13.36
C ARG A 90 17.44 5.32 -13.88
N VAL A 91 16.18 5.14 -13.49
CA VAL A 91 15.38 4.01 -13.99
C VAL A 91 15.18 4.14 -15.49
N LEU A 92 14.80 5.32 -16.01
CA LEU A 92 14.55 5.54 -17.44
C LEU A 92 15.81 5.47 -18.30
N GLU A 93 17.01 5.74 -17.75
CA GLU A 93 18.28 5.49 -18.45
C GLU A 93 18.52 4.00 -18.69
N SER A 94 18.06 3.13 -17.79
CA SER A 94 18.23 1.68 -17.87
C SER A 94 17.04 0.97 -18.54
N VAL A 95 15.83 1.53 -18.40
CA VAL A 95 14.57 1.02 -18.96
C VAL A 95 13.82 2.19 -19.64
N PRO A 96 14.24 2.60 -20.84
CA PRO A 96 13.73 3.82 -21.50
C PRO A 96 12.25 3.79 -21.88
N ASP A 97 11.68 2.60 -22.00
CA ASP A 97 10.27 2.35 -22.34
C ASP A 97 9.37 2.18 -21.11
N ALA A 98 9.91 2.38 -19.90
CA ALA A 98 9.11 2.28 -18.69
C ALA A 98 8.05 3.39 -18.61
N LEU A 99 6.88 3.00 -18.12
CA LEU A 99 5.78 3.90 -17.80
C LEU A 99 6.02 4.49 -16.41
N VAL A 100 5.80 5.78 -16.28
CA VAL A 100 5.94 6.54 -15.03
C VAL A 100 4.60 7.15 -14.66
N ALA A 101 4.12 6.88 -13.44
CA ALA A 101 2.93 7.51 -12.88
C ALA A 101 3.29 8.20 -11.56
N VAL A 102 2.89 9.45 -11.43
CA VAL A 102 3.04 10.26 -10.23
C VAL A 102 1.67 10.47 -9.60
N GLU A 103 1.56 10.19 -8.31
CA GLU A 103 0.30 10.38 -7.59
C GLU A 103 -0.07 11.86 -7.46
N GLU A 104 -1.32 12.18 -7.79
CA GLU A 104 -1.98 13.45 -7.48
C GLU A 104 -3.00 13.21 -6.37
N ILE A 105 -2.69 13.69 -5.14
CA ILE A 105 -3.45 13.36 -3.92
C ILE A 105 -4.94 13.63 -4.10
N GLY A 106 -5.75 12.62 -3.85
CA GLY A 106 -7.22 12.73 -3.92
C GLY A 106 -7.80 12.79 -5.33
N VAL A 107 -6.95 12.78 -6.36
CA VAL A 107 -7.35 12.95 -7.77
C VAL A 107 -7.09 11.67 -8.57
N GLY A 108 -5.87 11.18 -8.57
CA GLY A 108 -5.45 10.04 -9.36
C GLY A 108 -3.96 10.10 -9.73
N TYR A 109 -3.65 10.06 -11.03
CA TYR A 109 -2.27 10.04 -11.49
C TYR A 109 -2.01 10.94 -12.70
N ARG A 110 -0.82 11.57 -12.70
CA ARG A 110 -0.19 12.12 -13.90
C ARG A 110 0.79 11.07 -14.43
N VAL A 111 0.77 10.77 -15.72
CA VAL A 111 1.53 9.67 -16.34
C VAL A 111 2.28 10.12 -17.58
N ASN A 112 3.43 9.49 -17.90
CA ASN A 112 4.16 9.78 -19.14
C ASN A 112 3.52 9.13 -20.39
N ALA A 113 2.82 8.02 -20.18
CA ALA A 113 2.07 7.31 -21.23
C ALA A 113 0.95 6.48 -20.58
N PRO A 114 -0.06 6.01 -21.36
CA PRO A 114 -1.15 5.19 -20.82
C PRO A 114 -0.65 3.92 -20.11
N PHE A 115 -1.10 3.71 -18.88
CA PHE A 115 -0.89 2.48 -18.13
C PHE A 115 -1.86 1.38 -18.58
N PRO A 116 -1.54 0.09 -18.36
CA PRO A 116 -2.49 -0.99 -18.52
C PRO A 116 -3.76 -0.74 -17.70
N GLU A 117 -4.90 -1.22 -18.22
CA GLU A 117 -6.20 -1.00 -17.59
C GLU A 117 -6.25 -1.59 -16.17
N GLY A 118 -6.71 -0.81 -15.20
CA GLY A 118 -6.87 -1.21 -13.81
C GLY A 118 -5.61 -1.10 -12.93
N GLU A 119 -4.42 -0.83 -13.50
CA GLU A 119 -3.18 -0.75 -12.72
C GLU A 119 -3.05 0.57 -11.92
N VAL A 120 -3.64 1.66 -12.38
CA VAL A 120 -3.72 2.94 -11.67
C VAL A 120 -5.16 3.43 -11.60
N SER A 121 -5.52 4.14 -10.52
CA SER A 121 -6.91 4.53 -10.22
C SER A 121 -7.10 6.05 -10.21
N GLY A 122 -8.37 6.48 -10.31
CA GLY A 122 -8.73 7.89 -10.33
C GLY A 122 -8.61 8.53 -11.70
N ARG A 123 -8.49 9.86 -11.74
CA ARG A 123 -8.29 10.61 -12.99
C ARG A 123 -6.85 10.45 -13.47
N ILE A 124 -6.66 10.19 -14.75
CA ILE A 124 -5.34 10.05 -15.37
C ILE A 124 -5.11 11.19 -16.35
N THR A 125 -3.98 11.88 -16.20
CA THR A 125 -3.54 12.97 -17.08
C THR A 125 -2.17 12.62 -17.67
N VAL A 126 -2.00 12.75 -18.98
CA VAL A 126 -0.72 12.45 -19.67
C VAL A 126 0.12 13.73 -19.75
N GLU A 127 1.37 13.64 -19.29
CA GLU A 127 2.35 14.74 -19.29
C GLU A 127 3.75 14.19 -19.65
N ASP A 128 4.71 15.06 -19.96
CA ASP A 128 6.10 14.65 -20.12
C ASP A 128 6.75 14.33 -18.75
N VAL A 129 7.81 13.51 -18.78
CA VAL A 129 8.49 13.04 -17.56
C VAL A 129 9.07 14.20 -16.74
N GLU A 130 9.59 15.25 -17.40
CA GLU A 130 10.18 16.41 -16.70
C GLU A 130 9.10 17.13 -15.89
N SER A 131 7.90 17.30 -16.47
CA SER A 131 6.75 17.87 -15.77
C SER A 131 6.28 17.00 -14.61
N LEU A 132 6.27 15.66 -14.77
CA LEU A 132 5.83 14.74 -13.72
C LEU A 132 6.63 14.86 -12.42
N VAL A 133 7.94 15.10 -12.52
CA VAL A 133 8.87 15.14 -11.37
C VAL A 133 9.42 16.54 -11.09
N SER A 134 8.78 17.58 -11.64
CA SER A 134 9.20 18.98 -11.44
C SER A 134 9.01 19.50 -10.02
N GLU A 135 8.10 18.89 -9.27
CA GLU A 135 7.78 19.21 -7.88
C GLU A 135 7.88 17.95 -7.01
N PRO A 136 8.13 18.08 -5.69
CA PRO A 136 8.12 16.93 -4.78
C PRO A 136 6.79 16.19 -4.79
N VAL A 137 6.84 14.84 -4.78
CA VAL A 137 5.68 13.95 -4.94
C VAL A 137 5.57 12.98 -3.77
N THR A 138 4.38 12.44 -3.51
CA THR A 138 4.14 11.46 -2.43
C THR A 138 4.53 10.05 -2.87
N ARG A 139 4.36 9.73 -4.15
CA ARG A 139 4.58 8.40 -4.71
C ARG A 139 4.85 8.47 -6.20
N VAL A 140 5.77 7.63 -6.66
CA VAL A 140 5.97 7.34 -8.07
C VAL A 140 5.82 5.85 -8.31
N VAL A 141 5.05 5.48 -9.33
CA VAL A 141 4.99 4.12 -9.84
C VAL A 141 5.74 4.06 -11.17
N ILE A 142 6.64 3.10 -11.30
CA ILE A 142 7.31 2.80 -12.56
C ILE A 142 6.94 1.37 -12.97
N ARG A 143 6.45 1.23 -14.19
CA ARG A 143 5.94 0.00 -14.75
C ARG A 143 6.63 -0.31 -16.07
N ALA A 144 7.15 -1.52 -16.21
CA ALA A 144 7.78 -1.98 -17.44
C ALA A 144 7.04 -3.24 -17.97
N PRO A 145 5.86 -3.10 -18.61
CA PRO A 145 4.99 -4.22 -18.94
C PRO A 145 5.60 -5.22 -19.95
N GLU A 146 6.54 -4.77 -20.76
CA GLU A 146 7.22 -5.60 -21.77
C GLU A 146 8.46 -6.32 -21.21
N HIS A 147 8.82 -6.12 -19.93
CA HIS A 147 9.99 -6.67 -19.28
C HIS A 147 9.64 -7.84 -18.35
N ASP A 148 10.55 -8.80 -18.24
CA ASP A 148 10.47 -9.84 -17.20
C ASP A 148 10.64 -9.22 -15.82
N ALA A 149 9.81 -9.64 -14.86
CA ALA A 149 9.80 -9.06 -13.51
C ALA A 149 11.13 -9.23 -12.77
N ARG A 150 11.82 -10.37 -12.95
CA ARG A 150 13.11 -10.65 -12.30
C ARG A 150 14.24 -9.86 -12.92
N GLU A 151 14.25 -9.72 -14.25
CA GLU A 151 15.22 -8.88 -14.95
C GLU A 151 15.05 -7.42 -14.56
N PHE A 152 13.83 -6.92 -14.50
CA PHE A 152 13.51 -5.56 -14.04
C PHE A 152 13.95 -5.34 -12.60
N ALA A 153 13.65 -6.27 -11.68
CA ALA A 153 14.08 -6.21 -10.29
C ALA A 153 15.61 -6.12 -10.17
N ALA A 154 16.35 -6.96 -10.88
CA ALA A 154 17.81 -6.95 -10.88
C ALA A 154 18.40 -5.62 -11.40
N VAL A 155 17.76 -5.01 -12.41
CA VAL A 155 18.15 -3.67 -12.90
C VAL A 155 17.96 -2.63 -11.81
N VAL A 156 16.76 -2.58 -11.18
CA VAL A 156 16.43 -1.61 -10.13
C VAL A 156 17.37 -1.72 -8.93
N GLU A 157 17.61 -2.95 -8.43
CA GLU A 157 18.55 -3.19 -7.32
C GLU A 157 19.97 -2.72 -7.67
N GLY A 158 20.41 -2.91 -8.91
CA GLY A 158 21.70 -2.44 -9.40
C GLY A 158 21.85 -0.92 -9.47
N LEU A 159 20.76 -0.17 -9.49
CA LEU A 159 20.79 1.30 -9.56
C LEU A 159 21.21 1.96 -8.25
N GLY A 160 21.10 1.26 -7.11
CA GLY A 160 21.47 1.82 -5.80
C GLY A 160 20.66 3.05 -5.43
N LEU A 161 19.33 2.96 -5.49
CA LEU A 161 18.40 4.02 -5.10
C LEU A 161 18.43 4.17 -3.57
N THR A 162 19.28 5.06 -3.03
CA THR A 162 19.55 5.18 -1.59
C THR A 162 18.76 6.31 -0.91
N GLU A 163 18.16 7.21 -1.67
CA GLU A 163 17.46 8.39 -1.16
C GLU A 163 15.93 8.22 -1.13
N THR A 164 15.47 7.03 -1.49
CA THR A 164 14.04 6.68 -1.51
C THR A 164 13.84 5.31 -0.88
N ASN A 165 12.68 5.07 -0.26
CA ASN A 165 12.19 3.72 -0.04
C ASN A 165 11.59 3.22 -1.36
N TYR A 166 11.79 1.94 -1.68
CA TYR A 166 11.16 1.35 -2.85
C TYR A 166 10.72 -0.08 -2.59
N TYR A 167 9.66 -0.47 -3.29
CA TYR A 167 9.11 -1.83 -3.26
C TYR A 167 8.98 -2.32 -4.69
N ILE A 168 9.47 -3.54 -4.94
CA ILE A 168 9.35 -4.21 -6.23
C ILE A 168 8.22 -5.23 -6.14
N GLY A 169 7.23 -5.09 -7.02
CA GLY A 169 6.09 -5.98 -7.08
C GLY A 169 6.38 -7.28 -7.84
N TYR A 170 5.40 -8.17 -7.87
CA TYR A 170 5.47 -9.47 -8.57
C TYR A 170 5.48 -9.37 -10.11
N THR A 171 5.17 -8.21 -10.64
CA THR A 171 5.32 -7.86 -12.05
C THR A 171 6.48 -6.88 -12.17
N ALA A 172 6.87 -6.45 -13.39
CA ALA A 172 7.87 -5.40 -13.56
C ALA A 172 7.31 -4.04 -13.09
N TRP A 173 7.14 -3.91 -11.79
CA TRP A 173 6.52 -2.82 -11.05
C TRP A 173 7.45 -2.33 -9.95
N LEU A 174 7.65 -1.04 -9.86
CA LEU A 174 8.42 -0.38 -8.83
C LEU A 174 7.61 0.76 -8.22
N ASP A 175 7.41 0.71 -6.92
CA ASP A 175 6.90 1.81 -6.11
C ASP A 175 8.06 2.59 -5.49
N LEU A 176 8.13 3.88 -5.71
CA LEU A 176 9.04 4.80 -5.01
C LEU A 176 8.25 5.62 -3.99
N ALA A 177 8.77 5.66 -2.77
CA ALA A 177 8.22 6.42 -1.65
C ALA A 177 9.33 7.28 -0.99
N PRO A 178 8.99 8.30 -0.20
CA PRO A 178 9.97 9.07 0.57
C PRO A 178 10.80 8.17 1.48
N GLN A 179 12.06 8.49 1.67
CA GLN A 179 12.95 7.75 2.57
C GLN A 179 12.38 7.69 4.00
N GLY A 180 12.41 6.51 4.61
CA GLY A 180 11.88 6.27 5.96
C GLY A 180 10.36 6.24 6.06
N VAL A 181 9.66 6.31 4.93
CA VAL A 181 8.20 6.18 4.86
C VAL A 181 7.84 4.73 4.51
N SER A 182 6.96 4.15 5.32
CA SER A 182 6.41 2.80 5.14
C SER A 182 5.01 2.74 5.74
N LYS A 183 4.29 1.64 5.52
CA LYS A 183 2.99 1.43 6.19
C LYS A 183 3.12 1.54 7.71
N ALA A 184 4.24 1.07 8.29
CA ALA A 184 4.52 1.18 9.71
C ALA A 184 4.60 2.63 10.17
N SER A 185 5.36 3.50 9.48
CA SER A 185 5.49 4.91 9.86
C SER A 185 4.14 5.66 9.79
N GLY A 186 3.29 5.32 8.80
CA GLY A 186 1.93 5.84 8.73
C GLY A 186 1.06 5.38 9.91
N LEU A 187 1.19 4.10 10.30
CA LEU A 187 0.48 3.54 11.45
C LEU A 187 0.95 4.13 12.78
N GLU A 188 2.24 4.45 12.95
CA GLU A 188 2.75 5.16 14.12
C GLU A 188 2.00 6.49 14.34
N MET A 189 1.75 7.22 13.26
CA MET A 189 1.03 8.49 13.32
C MET A 189 -0.45 8.29 13.68
N VAL A 190 -1.09 7.26 13.10
CA VAL A 190 -2.47 6.89 13.44
C VAL A 190 -2.58 6.48 14.90
N CYS A 191 -1.67 5.64 15.38
CA CYS A 191 -1.63 5.18 16.77
C CYS A 191 -1.42 6.32 17.76
N ALA A 192 -0.51 7.25 17.44
CA ALA A 192 -0.30 8.45 18.25
C ALA A 192 -1.57 9.32 18.33
N ARG A 193 -2.31 9.46 17.22
CA ARG A 193 -3.56 10.23 17.16
C ARG A 193 -4.69 9.57 17.94
N LEU A 194 -4.78 8.23 17.90
CA LEU A 194 -5.83 7.45 18.57
C LEU A 194 -5.45 7.05 20.00
N GLU A 195 -4.26 7.41 20.48
CA GLU A 195 -3.71 7.03 21.78
C GLU A 195 -3.65 5.48 21.98
N VAL A 196 -3.37 4.74 20.89
CA VAL A 196 -3.20 3.29 20.89
C VAL A 196 -1.72 2.94 21.02
N ALA A 197 -1.38 2.06 21.95
CA ALA A 197 0.00 1.57 22.07
C ALA A 197 0.34 0.63 20.90
N GLN A 198 1.57 0.68 20.39
CA GLN A 198 2.07 -0.24 19.36
C GLN A 198 1.81 -1.71 19.70
N ALA A 199 1.99 -2.09 20.97
CA ALA A 199 1.74 -3.46 21.47
C ALA A 199 0.29 -3.91 21.34
N ASP A 200 -0.66 -2.99 21.17
CA ASP A 200 -2.10 -3.25 21.02
C ASP A 200 -2.54 -3.20 19.54
N VAL A 201 -1.60 -3.25 18.61
CA VAL A 201 -1.86 -3.27 17.17
C VAL A 201 -1.77 -4.68 16.63
N LEU A 202 -2.84 -5.15 15.98
CA LEU A 202 -2.81 -6.27 15.04
C LEU A 202 -2.51 -5.70 13.65
N ALA A 203 -1.54 -6.26 12.94
CA ALA A 203 -1.29 -5.99 11.52
C ALA A 203 -1.41 -7.27 10.71
N VAL A 204 -2.11 -7.22 9.58
CA VAL A 204 -2.26 -8.36 8.65
C VAL A 204 -1.91 -7.90 7.25
N GLY A 205 -1.07 -8.68 6.55
CA GLY A 205 -0.61 -8.38 5.19
C GLY A 205 0.03 -9.57 4.49
N ASP A 206 0.36 -9.43 3.21
CA ASP A 206 0.95 -10.52 2.42
C ASP A 206 2.14 -10.08 1.55
N GLY A 207 2.34 -8.78 1.35
CA GLY A 207 3.33 -8.24 0.43
C GLY A 207 4.65 -7.80 1.09
N PHE A 208 5.67 -7.54 0.27
CA PHE A 208 6.95 -7.01 0.74
C PHE A 208 6.82 -5.62 1.39
N ASN A 209 5.83 -4.83 0.97
CA ASN A 209 5.53 -3.53 1.56
C ASN A 209 4.82 -3.62 2.92
N ASP A 210 4.48 -4.85 3.38
CA ASP A 210 3.93 -5.11 4.71
C ASP A 210 4.99 -5.47 5.74
N VAL A 211 6.21 -5.81 5.31
CA VAL A 211 7.27 -6.33 6.19
C VAL A 211 7.49 -5.43 7.40
N GLU A 212 7.68 -4.12 7.18
CA GLU A 212 7.89 -3.19 8.29
C GLU A 212 6.66 -3.08 9.19
N MET A 213 5.44 -3.12 8.62
CA MET A 213 4.19 -3.07 9.38
C MET A 213 4.03 -4.32 10.25
N LEU A 214 4.29 -5.52 9.70
CA LEU A 214 4.20 -6.79 10.42
C LEU A 214 5.22 -6.88 11.56
N GLN A 215 6.47 -6.43 11.33
CA GLN A 215 7.51 -6.39 12.35
C GLN A 215 7.24 -5.34 13.45
N TRP A 216 6.65 -4.21 13.06
CA TRP A 216 6.38 -3.11 13.97
C TRP A 216 5.19 -3.40 14.88
N ALA A 217 4.13 -4.04 14.41
CA ALA A 217 2.91 -4.27 15.18
C ALA A 217 3.16 -5.11 16.45
N GLY A 218 2.28 -4.98 17.44
CA GLY A 218 2.28 -5.87 18.61
C GLY A 218 1.96 -7.32 18.26
N ARG A 219 1.24 -7.53 17.15
CA ARG A 219 1.02 -8.81 16.51
C ARG A 219 0.98 -8.64 14.99
N GLY A 220 2.02 -9.10 14.30
CA GLY A 220 2.09 -9.17 12.85
C GLY A 220 1.67 -10.54 12.34
N VAL A 221 0.76 -10.61 11.39
CA VAL A 221 0.23 -11.85 10.82
C VAL A 221 0.36 -11.82 9.31
N ALA A 222 1.07 -12.80 8.75
CA ALA A 222 1.16 -12.98 7.31
C ALA A 222 -0.02 -13.80 6.79
N MET A 223 -0.54 -13.45 5.60
CA MET A 223 -1.51 -14.28 4.89
C MET A 223 -0.84 -15.56 4.38
N GLY A 224 -1.61 -16.63 4.20
CA GLY A 224 -1.09 -17.95 3.88
C GLY A 224 -0.43 -18.08 2.49
N GLN A 225 -0.68 -17.14 1.59
CA GLN A 225 -0.01 -17.06 0.27
C GLN A 225 1.20 -16.13 0.25
N ALA A 226 1.52 -15.46 1.36
CA ALA A 226 2.64 -14.53 1.43
C ALA A 226 3.98 -15.22 1.12
N PRO A 227 4.95 -14.53 0.50
CA PRO A 227 6.30 -15.04 0.30
C PRO A 227 6.99 -15.46 1.61
N ASP A 228 7.93 -16.40 1.50
CA ASP A 228 8.69 -16.90 2.66
C ASP A 228 9.37 -15.77 3.46
N GLU A 229 9.85 -14.72 2.78
CA GLU A 229 10.49 -13.56 3.41
C GLU A 229 9.50 -12.74 4.26
N VAL A 230 8.25 -12.62 3.83
CA VAL A 230 7.17 -11.95 4.58
C VAL A 230 6.72 -12.83 5.74
N VAL A 231 6.57 -14.14 5.50
CA VAL A 231 6.24 -15.11 6.56
C VAL A 231 7.31 -15.13 7.65
N ALA A 232 8.59 -15.03 7.28
CA ALA A 232 9.71 -15.11 8.23
C ALA A 232 9.75 -13.96 9.25
N VAL A 233 9.09 -12.85 8.99
CA VAL A 233 9.06 -11.67 9.88
C VAL A 233 7.77 -11.57 10.71
N ALA A 234 6.76 -12.38 10.39
CA ALA A 234 5.47 -12.35 11.07
C ALA A 234 5.47 -13.21 12.34
N ASP A 235 4.68 -12.82 13.34
CA ASP A 235 4.45 -13.61 14.58
C ASP A 235 3.60 -14.86 14.30
N ALA A 236 2.77 -14.84 13.26
CA ALA A 236 1.90 -15.94 12.87
C ALA A 236 1.55 -15.88 11.37
N VAL A 237 1.04 -17.02 10.89
CA VAL A 237 0.49 -17.13 9.53
C VAL A 237 -0.97 -17.56 9.66
N THR A 238 -1.85 -16.90 8.92
CA THR A 238 -3.26 -17.28 8.79
C THR A 238 -3.51 -18.05 7.49
N GLY A 239 -4.77 -18.31 7.12
CA GLY A 239 -5.14 -18.92 5.84
C GLY A 239 -4.86 -17.98 4.66
N THR A 240 -5.08 -18.49 3.44
CA THR A 240 -4.94 -17.69 2.22
C THR A 240 -6.10 -16.72 2.06
N VAL A 241 -5.94 -15.69 1.20
CA VAL A 241 -7.05 -14.79 0.85
C VAL A 241 -8.19 -15.55 0.17
N ALA A 242 -7.88 -16.57 -0.64
CA ALA A 242 -8.87 -17.42 -1.30
C ALA A 242 -9.70 -18.27 -0.32
N ASP A 243 -9.16 -18.56 0.85
CA ASP A 243 -9.81 -19.33 1.93
C ASP A 243 -10.41 -18.42 3.03
N ASP A 244 -10.56 -17.13 2.77
CA ASP A 244 -10.98 -16.13 3.77
C ASP A 244 -10.12 -16.14 5.04
N GLY A 245 -8.81 -16.36 4.90
CA GLY A 245 -7.88 -16.54 6.02
C GLY A 245 -7.87 -15.41 7.05
N LEU A 246 -8.17 -14.19 6.64
CA LEU A 246 -8.30 -13.03 7.51
C LEU A 246 -9.40 -13.23 8.57
N VAL A 247 -10.53 -13.88 8.22
CA VAL A 247 -11.66 -14.11 9.13
C VAL A 247 -11.23 -14.85 10.39
N ALA A 248 -10.41 -15.89 10.22
CA ALA A 248 -9.95 -16.71 11.35
C ALA A 248 -9.07 -15.90 12.33
N GLU A 249 -8.29 -14.96 11.83
CA GLU A 249 -7.47 -14.09 12.69
C GLU A 249 -8.31 -13.00 13.38
N LEU A 250 -9.24 -12.35 12.67
CA LEU A 250 -10.11 -11.32 13.27
C LEU A 250 -11.04 -11.89 14.35
N ALA A 251 -11.53 -13.13 14.17
CA ALA A 251 -12.39 -13.80 15.14
C ALA A 251 -11.73 -14.01 16.52
N ARG A 252 -10.41 -13.88 16.64
CA ARG A 252 -9.69 -13.98 17.93
C ARG A 252 -9.89 -12.76 18.83
N PHE A 253 -10.42 -11.67 18.29
CA PHE A 253 -10.60 -10.38 18.96
C PHE A 253 -12.08 -10.03 19.19
N LEU A 254 -12.98 -10.94 18.85
CA LEU A 254 -14.43 -10.90 19.11
C LEU A 254 -14.80 -11.80 20.30
#